data_9da5abaf901b25484fd65f8b4b9cea3d
#
_entry.id   9da5abaf901b25484fd65f8b4b9cea3d
#
_cell.length_a   1.000
_cell.length_b   1.000
_cell.length_c   1.000
_cell.angle_alpha   90.00
_cell.angle_beta   90.00
_cell.angle_gamma   90.00
#
_symmetry.space_group_name_H-M   'P 1'
#
loop_
_entity.id
_entity.type
_entity.pdbx_description
1 polymer ?
#
loop_
_entity_poly.entity_id
_entity_poly.type
_entity_poly.pdbx_seq_one_letter_code
_entity_poly.pdbx_strand_id
1 'polypeptide(L)'
;MTRLEILNPGLITTVQDWPGRIGYWGVGVPPSGAMDDYSLRLVNIAVGNPEGAAGLECTRGGLSIRPDAPVTVGVGGAHVRPTVDGRPVAQWKPVHLEAGSVLDVPVLDGPGMRVYVAVGGGIEVEQYLGSSSTFTLGRFGGHEGRNLAAGDALAVGEPGPGVPRRILADEVPAIGHHWHIAVAEGPHGAPEFLTRAGMDELYGASYTVHFNSDRTGV
;
A
#
# COMPACT_ATOMS: atom_id res chain seq x y z
N MET A 1 17.04 0.33 18.22
CA MET A 1 15.78 0.16 17.47
C MET A 1 15.65 1.34 16.56
N THR A 2 15.70 1.09 15.27
CA THR A 2 15.64 2.14 14.24
C THR A 2 14.25 2.75 14.18
N ARG A 3 14.16 4.07 13.99
CA ARG A 3 12.89 4.79 13.83
C ARG A 3 12.82 5.48 12.48
N LEU A 4 11.63 5.47 11.94
CA LEU A 4 11.28 6.14 10.70
C LEU A 4 10.34 7.30 11.01
N GLU A 5 10.83 8.52 10.88
CA GLU A 5 10.03 9.74 11.06
C GLU A 5 9.23 10.05 9.81
N ILE A 6 7.97 10.39 9.98
CA ILE A 6 7.08 10.88 8.91
C ILE A 6 7.22 12.41 8.86
N LEU A 7 7.87 12.92 7.82
CA LEU A 7 8.01 14.36 7.62
C LEU A 7 6.76 14.96 6.96
N ASN A 8 6.23 14.23 5.97
CA ASN A 8 4.98 14.55 5.29
C ASN A 8 4.24 13.22 5.01
N PRO A 9 3.01 13.05 5.49
CA PRO A 9 2.24 11.84 5.27
C PRO A 9 1.57 11.77 3.88
N GLY A 10 1.64 12.81 3.07
CA GLY A 10 0.85 12.93 1.85
C GLY A 10 -0.65 13.11 2.16
N LEU A 11 -1.48 12.74 1.19
CA LEU A 11 -2.94 12.83 1.35
C LEU A 11 -3.47 11.85 2.40
N ILE A 12 -3.11 10.59 2.25
CA ILE A 12 -3.45 9.48 3.17
C ILE A 12 -2.31 8.47 3.12
N THR A 13 -1.69 8.21 4.26
CA THR A 13 -0.73 7.11 4.39
C THR A 13 -1.07 6.28 5.62
N THR A 14 -1.10 4.96 5.46
CA THR A 14 -1.39 3.99 6.52
C THR A 14 -0.37 2.87 6.52
N VAL A 15 -0.22 2.20 7.66
CA VAL A 15 0.51 0.93 7.74
C VAL A 15 -0.42 -0.17 7.26
N GLN A 16 0.06 -1.00 6.32
CA GLN A 16 -0.68 -2.15 5.79
C GLN A 16 0.25 -3.35 5.69
N ASP A 17 -0.30 -4.54 5.87
CA ASP A 17 0.39 -5.82 5.71
C ASP A 17 -0.35 -6.74 4.72
N TRP A 18 0.16 -7.93 4.47
CA TRP A 18 -0.50 -8.97 3.72
C TRP A 18 -0.46 -10.30 4.51
N PRO A 19 -1.56 -11.05 4.55
CA PRO A 19 -2.84 -10.88 3.83
C PRO A 19 -3.86 -9.98 4.53
N GLY A 20 -3.45 -9.22 5.52
CA GLY A 20 -4.35 -8.44 6.36
C GLY A 20 -5.04 -9.29 7.43
N ARG A 21 -6.13 -8.80 7.97
CA ARG A 21 -6.88 -9.38 9.11
C ARG A 21 -7.95 -10.34 8.63
N ILE A 22 -7.55 -11.54 8.21
CA ILE A 22 -8.48 -12.54 7.67
C ILE A 22 -9.21 -13.30 8.79
N GLY A 23 -10.41 -13.84 8.44
CA GLY A 23 -11.18 -14.72 9.34
C GLY A 23 -12.26 -14.03 10.18
N TYR A 24 -12.42 -12.72 10.09
CA TYR A 24 -13.32 -11.95 10.96
C TYR A 24 -14.56 -11.35 10.26
N TRP A 25 -14.80 -11.70 8.99
CA TRP A 25 -15.99 -11.26 8.25
C TRP A 25 -17.30 -11.59 8.96
N GLY A 26 -17.39 -12.77 9.58
CA GLY A 26 -18.59 -13.22 10.28
C GLY A 26 -18.98 -12.36 11.48
N VAL A 27 -18.06 -11.55 11.99
CA VAL A 27 -18.31 -10.58 13.09
C VAL A 27 -18.21 -9.13 12.61
N GLY A 28 -18.20 -8.92 11.29
CA GLY A 28 -18.24 -7.57 10.70
C GLY A 28 -16.90 -6.83 10.68
N VAL A 29 -15.78 -7.51 10.93
CA VAL A 29 -14.46 -6.88 10.84
C VAL A 29 -13.84 -7.18 9.48
N PRO A 30 -13.60 -6.14 8.63
CA PRO A 30 -13.00 -6.34 7.33
C PRO A 30 -11.51 -6.69 7.44
N PRO A 31 -10.94 -7.38 6.44
CA PRO A 31 -9.54 -7.81 6.49
C PRO A 31 -8.55 -6.65 6.47
N SER A 32 -8.91 -5.49 5.95
CA SER A 32 -7.92 -4.43 5.65
C SER A 32 -6.84 -4.97 4.72
N GLY A 33 -5.56 -4.69 4.98
CA GLY A 33 -4.48 -5.10 4.09
C GLY A 33 -4.24 -4.10 2.97
N ALA A 34 -3.26 -4.33 2.13
CA ALA A 34 -2.96 -3.47 1.00
C ALA A 34 -4.07 -3.51 -0.07
N MET A 35 -4.38 -2.35 -0.68
CA MET A 35 -5.33 -2.28 -1.81
C MET A 35 -4.79 -2.97 -3.06
N ASP A 36 -3.49 -2.87 -3.29
CA ASP A 36 -2.73 -3.61 -4.30
C ASP A 36 -1.70 -4.46 -3.55
N ASP A 37 -2.13 -5.63 -3.10
CA ASP A 37 -1.33 -6.54 -2.32
C ASP A 37 -0.13 -7.07 -3.13
N TYR A 38 -0.28 -7.22 -4.43
CA TYR A 38 0.80 -7.65 -5.31
C TYR A 38 1.97 -6.65 -5.28
N SER A 39 1.69 -5.36 -5.42
CA SER A 39 2.72 -4.32 -5.33
C SER A 39 3.37 -4.26 -3.95
N LEU A 40 2.60 -4.36 -2.85
CA LEU A 40 3.18 -4.38 -1.50
C LEU A 40 4.12 -5.57 -1.31
N ARG A 41 3.70 -6.76 -1.74
CA ARG A 41 4.52 -7.98 -1.64
C ARG A 41 5.81 -7.86 -2.43
N LEU A 42 5.76 -7.33 -3.65
CA LEU A 42 6.96 -7.12 -4.47
C LEU A 42 7.94 -6.12 -3.83
N VAL A 43 7.47 -5.01 -3.27
CA VAL A 43 8.39 -4.06 -2.62
C VAL A 43 8.98 -4.64 -1.33
N ASN A 44 8.27 -5.50 -0.61
CA ASN A 44 8.82 -6.25 0.50
C ASN A 44 9.93 -7.20 0.04
N ILE A 45 9.71 -7.95 -1.03
CA ILE A 45 10.75 -8.80 -1.65
C ILE A 45 11.95 -7.94 -2.08
N ALA A 46 11.72 -6.76 -2.64
CA ALA A 46 12.81 -5.87 -3.08
C ALA A 46 13.76 -5.50 -1.95
N VAL A 47 13.27 -5.34 -0.74
CA VAL A 47 14.09 -4.99 0.44
C VAL A 47 14.51 -6.20 1.28
N GLY A 48 14.20 -7.43 0.86
CA GLY A 48 14.55 -8.65 1.55
C GLY A 48 13.64 -9.02 2.72
N ASN A 49 12.45 -8.43 2.79
CA ASN A 49 11.44 -8.79 3.77
C ASN A 49 10.65 -10.03 3.34
N PRO A 50 9.99 -10.74 4.29
CA PRO A 50 8.86 -11.59 3.95
C PRO A 50 7.78 -10.81 3.20
N GLU A 51 7.10 -11.44 2.25
CA GLU A 51 6.07 -10.78 1.42
C GLU A 51 4.98 -10.08 2.23
N GLY A 52 4.62 -10.66 3.39
CA GLY A 52 3.57 -10.16 4.26
C GLY A 52 4.00 -9.09 5.26
N ALA A 53 5.26 -8.67 5.25
CA ALA A 53 5.73 -7.67 6.21
C ALA A 53 4.95 -6.35 6.07
N ALA A 54 4.74 -5.69 7.20
CA ALA A 54 4.06 -4.41 7.21
C ALA A 54 4.91 -3.33 6.53
N GLY A 55 4.26 -2.55 5.67
CA GLY A 55 4.82 -1.41 4.95
C GLY A 55 3.87 -0.23 4.95
N LEU A 56 4.23 0.82 4.24
CA LEU A 56 3.42 2.02 4.10
C LEU A 56 2.65 1.97 2.77
N GLU A 57 1.33 2.15 2.86
CA GLU A 57 0.46 2.39 1.71
C GLU A 57 0.13 3.86 1.65
N CYS A 58 0.52 4.52 0.57
CA CYS A 58 0.32 5.94 0.35
C CYS A 58 -0.67 6.17 -0.80
N THR A 59 -1.76 6.89 -0.52
CA THR A 59 -2.74 7.29 -1.55
C THR A 59 -2.24 8.53 -2.26
N ARG A 60 -2.05 8.43 -3.59
CA ARG A 60 -1.61 9.51 -4.48
C ARG A 60 -0.21 10.06 -4.23
N GLY A 61 0.62 9.41 -3.41
CA GLY A 61 1.97 9.89 -3.10
C GLY A 61 1.98 11.11 -2.15
N GLY A 62 3.06 11.87 -2.21
CA GLY A 62 3.29 13.03 -1.33
C GLY A 62 3.93 12.67 0.02
N LEU A 63 4.41 11.44 0.17
CA LEU A 63 5.05 10.95 1.40
C LEU A 63 6.51 11.35 1.45
N SER A 64 6.96 11.90 2.60
CA SER A 64 8.38 12.10 2.90
C SER A 64 8.72 11.48 4.25
N ILE A 65 9.79 10.69 4.30
CA ILE A 65 10.24 9.95 5.47
C ILE A 65 11.74 10.13 5.72
N ARG A 66 12.14 10.00 6.98
CA ARG A 66 13.53 10.14 7.42
C ARG A 66 13.88 9.07 8.47
N PRO A 67 14.83 8.17 8.23
CA PRO A 67 15.31 7.23 9.24
C PRO A 67 16.33 7.88 10.19
N ASP A 68 16.37 7.45 11.44
CA ASP A 68 17.39 7.85 12.43
C ASP A 68 18.65 6.98 12.41
N ALA A 69 18.62 5.86 11.67
CA ALA A 69 19.74 4.96 11.42
C ALA A 69 19.70 4.47 9.96
N PRO A 70 20.81 3.91 9.41
CA PRO A 70 20.81 3.40 8.04
C PRO A 70 19.77 2.30 7.82
N VAL A 71 18.98 2.39 6.74
CA VAL A 71 17.97 1.40 6.36
C VAL A 71 17.97 1.16 4.85
N THR A 72 17.45 0.02 4.42
CA THR A 72 17.12 -0.24 3.02
C THR A 72 15.63 -0.01 2.80
N VAL A 73 15.25 0.74 1.77
CA VAL A 73 13.86 0.98 1.40
C VAL A 73 13.57 0.54 -0.02
N GLY A 74 12.32 0.22 -0.32
CA GLY A 74 11.81 -0.03 -1.67
C GLY A 74 10.54 0.79 -1.91
N VAL A 75 10.37 1.29 -3.13
CA VAL A 75 9.18 2.01 -3.58
C VAL A 75 8.57 1.28 -4.77
N GLY A 76 7.25 1.08 -4.76
CA GLY A 76 6.51 0.43 -5.86
C GLY A 76 5.05 0.85 -5.91
N GLY A 77 4.24 0.19 -6.73
CA GLY A 77 2.86 0.57 -7.01
C GLY A 77 2.76 1.51 -8.20
N ALA A 78 1.88 2.50 -8.15
CA ALA A 78 1.72 3.50 -9.19
C ALA A 78 3.03 4.21 -9.51
N HIS A 79 3.21 4.60 -10.77
CA HIS A 79 4.46 5.21 -11.22
C HIS A 79 4.72 6.56 -10.57
N VAL A 80 5.85 6.69 -9.89
CA VAL A 80 6.38 7.93 -9.30
C VAL A 80 7.87 8.06 -9.61
N ARG A 81 8.42 9.22 -9.34
CA ARG A 81 9.86 9.50 -9.46
C ARG A 81 10.42 9.84 -8.07
N PRO A 82 10.62 8.84 -7.20
CA PRO A 82 11.10 9.12 -5.85
C PRO A 82 12.51 9.67 -5.87
N THR A 83 12.84 10.45 -4.84
CA THR A 83 14.18 11.01 -4.66
C THR A 83 14.69 10.71 -3.25
N VAL A 84 16.01 10.62 -3.12
CA VAL A 84 16.71 10.63 -1.84
C VAL A 84 17.58 11.88 -1.80
N ASP A 85 17.34 12.78 -0.84
CA ASP A 85 18.03 14.07 -0.73
C ASP A 85 18.03 14.85 -2.06
N GLY A 86 16.88 14.83 -2.76
CA GLY A 86 16.68 15.46 -4.07
C GLY A 86 17.29 14.72 -5.26
N ARG A 87 17.98 13.60 -5.05
CA ARG A 87 18.57 12.78 -6.13
C ARG A 87 17.59 11.68 -6.55
N PRO A 88 17.27 11.56 -7.85
CA PRO A 88 16.35 10.54 -8.32
C PRO A 88 16.82 9.11 -8.00
N VAL A 89 15.90 8.30 -7.51
CA VAL A 89 16.07 6.87 -7.29
C VAL A 89 15.03 6.08 -8.05
N ALA A 90 15.30 4.82 -8.35
CA ALA A 90 14.36 4.03 -9.13
C ALA A 90 13.40 3.24 -8.22
N GLN A 91 12.13 3.11 -8.66
CA GLN A 91 11.20 2.15 -8.11
C GLN A 91 11.65 0.70 -8.34
N TRP A 92 11.08 -0.22 -7.59
CA TRP A 92 11.18 -1.67 -7.76
C TRP A 92 12.60 -2.22 -7.55
N LYS A 93 13.41 -1.51 -6.78
CA LYS A 93 14.73 -1.98 -6.35
C LYS A 93 15.05 -1.46 -4.96
N PRO A 94 15.95 -2.15 -4.23
CA PRO A 94 16.41 -1.65 -2.94
C PRO A 94 17.18 -0.34 -3.12
N VAL A 95 16.92 0.60 -2.21
CA VAL A 95 17.61 1.89 -2.09
C VAL A 95 18.12 2.01 -0.67
N HIS A 96 19.38 2.28 -0.49
CA HIS A 96 19.98 2.52 0.82
C HIS A 96 19.76 3.97 1.25
N LEU A 97 19.27 4.17 2.47
CA LEU A 97 19.18 5.48 3.11
C LEU A 97 20.16 5.51 4.28
N GLU A 98 20.97 6.55 4.33
CA GLU A 98 21.78 6.87 5.51
C GLU A 98 20.89 7.49 6.60
N ALA A 99 21.37 7.47 7.84
CA ALA A 99 20.71 8.16 8.94
C ALA A 99 20.49 9.65 8.61
N GLY A 100 19.28 10.13 8.74
CA GLY A 100 18.90 11.51 8.45
C GLY A 100 18.63 11.83 6.97
N SER A 101 18.91 10.93 6.02
CA SER A 101 18.53 11.14 4.62
C SER A 101 17.01 11.15 4.46
N VAL A 102 16.51 11.91 3.50
CA VAL A 102 15.09 12.05 3.23
C VAL A 102 14.72 11.32 1.95
N LEU A 103 13.83 10.32 2.07
CA LEU A 103 13.11 9.77 0.91
C LEU A 103 11.85 10.59 0.66
N ASP A 104 11.76 11.17 -0.53
CA ASP A 104 10.55 11.82 -1.03
C ASP A 104 9.88 10.98 -2.10
N VAL A 105 8.60 10.69 -1.91
CA VAL A 105 7.69 10.06 -2.86
C VAL A 105 6.73 11.13 -3.35
N PRO A 106 6.90 11.70 -4.54
CA PRO A 106 6.11 12.84 -5.00
C PRO A 106 4.63 12.46 -5.21
N VAL A 107 3.77 13.47 -5.34
CA VAL A 107 2.36 13.27 -5.74
C VAL A 107 2.30 12.66 -7.14
N LEU A 108 1.39 11.71 -7.33
CA LEU A 108 1.15 11.06 -8.62
C LEU A 108 0.71 12.05 -9.68
N ASP A 109 1.33 11.96 -10.85
CA ASP A 109 0.98 12.69 -12.08
C ASP A 109 0.48 11.77 -13.20
N GLY A 110 0.36 10.47 -12.94
CA GLY A 110 -0.01 9.41 -13.88
C GLY A 110 -1.10 8.46 -13.36
N PRO A 111 -1.29 7.33 -14.04
CA PRO A 111 -2.28 6.32 -13.68
C PRO A 111 -1.95 5.63 -12.35
N GLY A 112 -2.99 5.12 -11.72
CA GLY A 112 -2.92 4.44 -10.43
C GLY A 112 -3.25 5.36 -9.26
N MET A 113 -3.36 4.77 -8.08
CA MET A 113 -3.79 5.48 -6.86
C MET A 113 -2.91 5.18 -5.66
N ARG A 114 -2.20 4.07 -5.66
CA ARG A 114 -1.44 3.60 -4.48
C ARG A 114 0.03 3.48 -4.78
N VAL A 115 0.83 4.02 -3.87
CA VAL A 115 2.28 3.83 -3.82
C VAL A 115 2.61 3.12 -2.51
N TYR A 116 3.51 2.16 -2.58
CA TYR A 116 3.97 1.39 -1.43
C TYR A 116 5.42 1.70 -1.12
N VAL A 117 5.71 1.83 0.17
CA VAL A 117 7.09 1.95 0.67
C VAL A 117 7.32 0.82 1.68
N ALA A 118 8.24 -0.09 1.36
CA ALA A 118 8.74 -1.08 2.30
C ALA A 118 10.09 -0.63 2.88
N VAL A 119 10.33 -1.00 4.13
CA VAL A 119 11.60 -0.78 4.83
C VAL A 119 12.15 -2.13 5.23
N GLY A 120 13.43 -2.37 5.03
CA GLY A 120 14.09 -3.61 5.45
C GLY A 120 13.91 -3.83 6.96
N GLY A 121 13.37 -5.00 7.33
CA GLY A 121 12.91 -5.29 8.68
C GLY A 121 11.39 -5.10 8.88
N GLY A 122 10.71 -4.39 7.98
CA GLY A 122 9.28 -4.07 8.10
C GLY A 122 8.98 -2.96 9.10
N ILE A 123 7.75 -2.48 9.11
CA ILE A 123 7.26 -1.51 10.10
C ILE A 123 6.73 -2.30 11.30
N GLU A 124 7.25 -2.02 12.48
CA GLU A 124 6.77 -2.63 13.73
C GLU A 124 5.67 -1.79 14.34
N VAL A 125 4.47 -2.35 14.37
CA VAL A 125 3.30 -1.83 15.08
C VAL A 125 2.62 -2.97 15.82
N GLU A 126 1.81 -2.64 16.81
CA GLU A 126 1.01 -3.64 17.51
C GLU A 126 0.06 -4.36 16.53
N GLN A 127 0.10 -5.69 16.56
CA GLN A 127 -0.83 -6.49 15.78
C GLN A 127 -2.19 -6.55 16.48
N TYR A 128 -3.24 -6.27 15.73
CA TYR A 128 -4.61 -6.43 16.17
C TYR A 128 -5.31 -7.54 15.37
N LEU A 129 -5.77 -8.57 16.06
CA LEU A 129 -6.36 -9.77 15.43
C LEU A 129 -5.45 -10.40 14.36
N GLY A 130 -4.14 -10.47 14.65
CA GLY A 130 -3.15 -11.11 13.78
C GLY A 130 -2.69 -10.29 12.57
N SER A 131 -2.99 -8.99 12.51
CA SER A 131 -2.57 -8.11 11.42
C SER A 131 -2.08 -6.76 11.92
N SER A 132 -1.08 -6.23 11.23
CA SER A 132 -0.56 -4.87 11.40
C SER A 132 -1.33 -3.82 10.57
N SER A 133 -2.35 -4.24 9.81
CA SER A 133 -3.08 -3.33 8.93
C SER A 133 -3.99 -2.37 9.67
N THR A 134 -3.96 -1.11 9.26
CA THR A 134 -4.84 -0.05 9.75
C THR A 134 -6.27 -0.24 9.24
N PHE A 135 -7.25 -0.12 10.13
CA PHE A 135 -8.66 0.03 9.80
C PHE A 135 -9.17 1.35 10.37
N THR A 136 -9.18 2.38 9.55
CA THR A 136 -9.45 3.77 9.99
C THR A 136 -10.87 3.99 10.49
N LEU A 137 -11.88 3.31 9.90
CA LEU A 137 -13.27 3.40 10.36
C LEU A 137 -13.45 2.80 11.76
N GLY A 138 -12.79 1.68 12.04
CA GLY A 138 -12.79 1.02 13.35
C GLY A 138 -11.79 1.62 14.33
N ARG A 139 -10.87 2.46 13.88
CA ARG A 139 -9.80 3.08 14.66
C ARG A 139 -8.92 2.07 15.39
N PHE A 140 -8.48 1.03 14.69
CA PHE A 140 -7.55 0.03 15.23
C PHE A 140 -6.57 -0.49 14.18
N GLY A 141 -5.53 -1.18 14.64
CA GLY A 141 -4.42 -1.66 13.83
C GLY A 141 -3.52 -0.53 13.32
N GLY A 142 -2.42 -0.89 12.68
CA GLY A 142 -1.43 0.07 12.20
C GLY A 142 -0.87 0.96 13.31
N HIS A 143 -0.61 2.21 12.95
CA HIS A 143 -0.20 3.23 13.91
C HIS A 143 -1.45 3.92 14.49
N GLU A 144 -1.82 3.56 15.72
CA GLU A 144 -2.95 4.12 16.47
C GLU A 144 -4.32 4.06 15.75
N GLY A 145 -4.50 3.13 14.80
CA GLY A 145 -5.76 2.98 14.07
C GLY A 145 -6.13 4.15 13.16
N ARG A 146 -5.17 4.99 12.79
CA ARG A 146 -5.39 6.22 12.01
C ARG A 146 -4.42 6.36 10.84
N ASN A 147 -4.69 7.33 9.99
CA ASN A 147 -3.71 7.82 9.03
C ASN A 147 -2.50 8.39 9.75
N LEU A 148 -1.32 8.24 9.15
CA LEU A 148 -0.10 8.85 9.65
C LEU A 148 -0.18 10.37 9.58
N ALA A 149 0.52 11.02 10.49
CA ALA A 149 0.65 12.48 10.56
C ALA A 149 2.14 12.88 10.53
N ALA A 150 2.41 14.12 10.17
CA ALA A 150 3.77 14.65 10.29
C ALA A 150 4.22 14.64 11.76
N GLY A 151 5.45 14.17 11.99
CA GLY A 151 6.02 13.96 13.31
C GLY A 151 5.79 12.57 13.91
N ASP A 152 4.98 11.70 13.30
CA ASP A 152 4.91 10.31 13.72
C ASP A 152 6.27 9.62 13.55
N ALA A 153 6.62 8.75 14.50
CA ALA A 153 7.86 7.98 14.50
C ALA A 153 7.52 6.48 14.59
N LEU A 154 7.72 5.77 13.50
CA LEU A 154 7.47 4.34 13.42
C LEU A 154 8.72 3.53 13.79
N ALA A 155 8.57 2.47 14.55
CA ALA A 155 9.64 1.53 14.78
C ALA A 155 9.87 0.67 13.53
N VAL A 156 11.14 0.37 13.23
CA VAL A 156 11.55 -0.51 12.15
C VAL A 156 12.14 -1.76 12.76
N GLY A 157 11.69 -2.92 12.29
CA GLY A 157 12.16 -4.22 12.75
C GLY A 157 13.59 -4.54 12.27
N GLU A 158 14.13 -5.61 12.81
CA GLU A 158 15.44 -6.10 12.38
C GLU A 158 15.33 -6.73 10.97
N PRO A 159 16.28 -6.47 10.07
CA PRO A 159 16.30 -7.10 8.76
C PRO A 159 16.30 -8.63 8.88
N GLY A 160 15.38 -9.26 8.16
CA GLY A 160 15.30 -10.71 8.07
C GLY A 160 16.43 -11.34 7.23
N PRO A 161 16.42 -12.67 7.07
CA PRO A 161 17.43 -13.39 6.28
C PRO A 161 17.27 -13.22 4.75
N GLY A 162 16.25 -12.52 4.29
CA GLY A 162 16.00 -12.32 2.86
C GLY A 162 17.07 -11.43 2.23
N VAL A 163 17.37 -11.70 0.98
CA VAL A 163 18.35 -10.92 0.22
C VAL A 163 17.64 -9.86 -0.61
N PRO A 164 17.92 -8.57 -0.40
CA PRO A 164 17.34 -7.51 -1.23
C PRO A 164 17.67 -7.73 -2.71
N ARG A 165 16.67 -7.55 -3.59
CA ARG A 165 16.84 -7.70 -5.03
C ARG A 165 16.02 -6.69 -5.82
N ARG A 166 16.46 -6.38 -7.02
CA ARG A 166 15.63 -5.66 -7.98
C ARG A 166 14.46 -6.54 -8.43
N ILE A 167 13.28 -5.99 -8.55
CA ILE A 167 12.13 -6.62 -9.19
C ILE A 167 12.31 -6.55 -10.71
N LEU A 168 12.11 -7.65 -11.39
CA LEU A 168 12.27 -7.73 -12.83
C LEU A 168 11.13 -7.00 -13.55
N ALA A 169 11.40 -6.52 -14.76
CA ALA A 169 10.41 -5.72 -15.49
C ALA A 169 9.11 -6.47 -15.82
N ASP A 170 9.18 -7.78 -15.99
CA ASP A 170 8.06 -8.68 -16.23
C ASP A 170 7.27 -9.03 -14.95
N GLU A 171 7.86 -8.79 -13.77
CA GLU A 171 7.17 -8.91 -12.48
C GLU A 171 6.39 -7.63 -12.14
N VAL A 172 6.78 -6.46 -12.67
CA VAL A 172 6.17 -5.16 -12.36
C VAL A 172 4.77 -5.06 -12.97
N PRO A 173 3.71 -4.75 -12.17
CA PRO A 173 2.37 -4.64 -12.69
C PRO A 173 2.23 -3.46 -13.67
N ALA A 174 1.55 -3.70 -14.80
CA ALA A 174 1.21 -2.65 -15.74
C ALA A 174 0.00 -1.87 -15.23
N ILE A 175 0.22 -0.64 -14.79
CA ILE A 175 -0.84 0.24 -14.29
C ILE A 175 -1.18 1.28 -15.35
N GLY A 176 -2.44 1.29 -15.80
CA GLY A 176 -2.94 2.18 -16.85
C GLY A 176 -4.18 2.96 -16.42
N HIS A 177 -4.74 3.71 -17.36
CA HIS A 177 -6.00 4.46 -17.14
C HIS A 177 -7.25 3.67 -17.53
N HIS A 178 -7.08 2.57 -18.27
CA HIS A 178 -8.18 1.73 -18.76
C HIS A 178 -7.97 0.30 -18.25
N TRP A 179 -9.02 -0.28 -17.72
CA TRP A 179 -9.01 -1.59 -17.13
C TRP A 179 -10.17 -2.44 -17.67
N HIS A 180 -9.91 -3.70 -17.95
CA HIS A 180 -10.94 -4.70 -18.16
C HIS A 180 -11.06 -5.51 -16.86
N ILE A 181 -12.18 -5.33 -16.16
CA ILE A 181 -12.40 -5.97 -14.87
C ILE A 181 -13.32 -7.17 -15.11
N ALA A 182 -12.80 -8.38 -14.86
CA ALA A 182 -13.63 -9.58 -14.85
C ALA A 182 -14.49 -9.59 -13.58
N VAL A 183 -15.78 -9.77 -13.75
CA VAL A 183 -16.75 -9.85 -12.64
C VAL A 183 -17.52 -11.15 -12.72
N ALA A 184 -17.91 -11.68 -11.56
CA ALA A 184 -18.78 -12.85 -11.45
C ALA A 184 -20.13 -12.41 -10.87
N GLU A 185 -21.20 -13.05 -11.33
CA GLU A 185 -22.52 -12.82 -10.77
C GLU A 185 -22.55 -13.32 -9.32
N GLY A 186 -22.98 -12.45 -8.41
CA GLY A 186 -23.14 -12.77 -7.00
C GLY A 186 -24.52 -13.37 -6.69
N PRO A 187 -24.80 -13.67 -5.42
CA PRO A 187 -26.07 -14.29 -5.02
C PRO A 187 -27.31 -13.38 -5.20
N HIS A 188 -27.11 -12.09 -5.44
CA HIS A 188 -28.16 -11.09 -5.66
C HIS A 188 -28.23 -10.67 -7.13
N GLY A 189 -28.22 -11.65 -8.04
CA GLY A 189 -28.27 -11.41 -9.48
C GLY A 189 -29.68 -11.22 -10.05
N ALA A 190 -29.81 -11.41 -11.37
CA ALA A 190 -31.11 -11.40 -12.05
C ALA A 190 -31.81 -12.77 -11.92
N PRO A 191 -33.16 -12.81 -11.94
CA PRO A 191 -34.11 -11.68 -12.06
C PRO A 191 -34.56 -11.09 -10.73
N GLU A 192 -34.11 -11.64 -9.57
CA GLU A 192 -34.70 -11.33 -8.27
C GLU A 192 -34.32 -9.93 -7.76
N PHE A 193 -33.08 -9.51 -7.96
CA PHE A 193 -32.56 -8.23 -7.48
C PHE A 193 -32.23 -7.26 -8.62
N LEU A 194 -31.89 -7.76 -9.78
CA LEU A 194 -31.57 -6.98 -11.00
C LEU A 194 -32.40 -7.49 -12.17
N THR A 195 -32.72 -6.61 -13.11
CA THR A 195 -33.27 -7.03 -14.38
C THR A 195 -32.19 -7.60 -15.30
N ARG A 196 -32.56 -8.45 -16.27
CA ARG A 196 -31.59 -8.91 -17.26
C ARG A 196 -30.95 -7.78 -18.03
N ALA A 197 -31.77 -6.78 -18.44
CA ALA A 197 -31.25 -5.58 -19.11
C ALA A 197 -30.25 -4.80 -18.25
N GLY A 198 -30.48 -4.71 -16.94
CA GLY A 198 -29.52 -4.09 -16.01
C GLY A 198 -28.19 -4.86 -15.88
N MET A 199 -28.26 -6.19 -15.94
CA MET A 199 -27.04 -7.03 -15.98
C MET A 199 -26.28 -6.85 -17.30
N ASP A 200 -26.97 -6.83 -18.43
CA ASP A 200 -26.36 -6.62 -19.75
C ASP A 200 -25.69 -5.26 -19.83
N GLU A 201 -26.32 -4.21 -19.26
CA GLU A 201 -25.75 -2.87 -19.16
C GLU A 201 -24.51 -2.86 -18.23
N LEU A 202 -24.58 -3.53 -17.08
CA LEU A 202 -23.46 -3.62 -16.15
C LEU A 202 -22.22 -4.24 -16.82
N TYR A 203 -22.39 -5.30 -17.60
CA TYR A 203 -21.28 -5.98 -18.28
C TYR A 203 -20.81 -5.26 -19.55
N GLY A 204 -21.71 -4.56 -20.24
CA GLY A 204 -21.42 -3.92 -21.52
C GLY A 204 -20.96 -2.47 -21.44
N ALA A 205 -21.14 -1.81 -20.30
CA ALA A 205 -20.85 -0.39 -20.16
C ALA A 205 -19.41 -0.12 -19.74
N SER A 206 -18.95 1.10 -20.02
CA SER A 206 -17.70 1.64 -19.47
C SER A 206 -18.02 2.55 -18.29
N TYR A 207 -17.30 2.36 -17.20
CA TYR A 207 -17.46 3.14 -15.97
C TYR A 207 -16.24 4.02 -15.72
N THR A 208 -16.49 5.21 -15.21
CA THR A 208 -15.41 6.11 -14.75
C THR A 208 -15.33 6.06 -13.24
N VAL A 209 -14.11 5.87 -12.70
CA VAL A 209 -13.88 5.91 -11.25
C VAL A 209 -14.25 7.30 -10.73
N HIS A 210 -15.16 7.33 -9.77
CA HIS A 210 -15.61 8.57 -9.16
C HIS A 210 -14.51 9.14 -8.23
N PHE A 211 -14.42 10.47 -8.15
CA PHE A 211 -13.37 11.14 -7.37
C PHE A 211 -13.46 10.87 -5.85
N ASN A 212 -14.64 10.48 -5.34
CA ASN A 212 -14.82 10.06 -3.96
C ASN A 212 -14.52 8.58 -3.71
N SER A 213 -14.12 7.82 -4.76
CA SER A 213 -13.77 6.42 -4.58
C SER A 213 -12.54 6.29 -3.69
N ASP A 214 -12.67 5.47 -2.64
CA ASP A 214 -11.60 5.13 -1.72
C ASP A 214 -11.60 3.61 -1.46
N ARG A 215 -11.03 3.14 -0.36
CA ARG A 215 -10.94 1.73 0.03
C ARG A 215 -12.27 0.99 0.06
N THR A 216 -13.31 1.65 0.47
CA THR A 216 -14.62 1.01 0.74
C THR A 216 -15.60 1.10 -0.41
N GLY A 217 -15.27 1.75 -1.52
CA GLY A 217 -16.12 1.81 -2.71
C GLY A 217 -17.48 2.45 -2.48
N VAL A 218 -17.59 3.44 -1.62
CA VAL A 218 -18.84 4.16 -1.32
C VAL A 218 -18.87 5.44 -2.10
#